data_eb862e5f363a885a6dc8f906a0a240eb
#
_entry.id   eb862e5f363a885a6dc8f906a0a240eb
#
_cell.length_a   1.000
_cell.length_b   1.000
_cell.length_c   1.000
_cell.angle_alpha   90.00
_cell.angle_beta   90.00
_cell.angle_gamma   90.00
#
_symmetry.space_group_name_H-M   'P 1'
#
loop_
_entity.id
_entity.type
_entity.pdbx_description
1 polymer ?
#
loop_
_entity_poly.entity_id
_entity_poly.type
_entity_poly.pdbx_seq_one_letter_code
_entity_poly.pdbx_strand_id
1 'polypeptide(L)'
;MRPGFRMTIGADLGEVARVSAAFAAFADARAVPASVRRSMNVVLDELLTNTVSYGFAGREGGEVTVDVELSADRVSVTLSDDSAPFNPLDLAAPDTALSVAERPVGGLGIHLVRRMMDDVRYQRRTDRNIVVVTKRLAGGTTTDHRGGSSMDITTRTQGDVTVVALPGSLDSKTSPQAQQALDGILASGVRKMVIDFTALDYISSAGLRVLLGAAKRLSVAGGALHLFGLNETVREVFEISGFATILRVFATEADALKGF
;
A
#
# COMPACT_ATOMS: atom_id res chain seq x y z
N MET A 1 -28.94 -0.59 14.43
CA MET A 1 -27.96 -1.43 13.72
C MET A 1 -26.84 -0.54 13.23
N ARG A 2 -25.58 -0.84 13.47
CA ARG A 2 -24.47 -0.04 12.97
C ARG A 2 -24.37 -0.21 11.46
N PRO A 3 -24.13 0.87 10.69
CA PRO A 3 -23.87 0.75 9.27
C PRO A 3 -22.64 -0.13 9.03
N GLY A 4 -22.72 -1.06 8.10
CA GLY A 4 -21.63 -1.97 7.81
C GLY A 4 -21.95 -2.82 6.59
N PHE A 5 -20.99 -3.64 6.17
CA PHE A 5 -21.18 -4.69 5.19
C PHE A 5 -20.34 -5.90 5.53
N ARG A 6 -20.75 -7.06 5.04
CA ARG A 6 -19.99 -8.31 5.12
C ARG A 6 -19.78 -8.85 3.71
N MET A 7 -18.58 -9.35 3.46
CA MET A 7 -18.18 -9.93 2.18
C MET A 7 -17.31 -11.15 2.44
N THR A 8 -17.56 -12.23 1.72
CA THR A 8 -16.71 -13.41 1.72
C THR A 8 -16.02 -13.54 0.38
N ILE A 9 -14.74 -13.83 0.41
CA ILE A 9 -13.88 -14.02 -0.77
C ILE A 9 -13.15 -15.36 -0.69
N GLY A 10 -12.80 -15.92 -1.84
CA GLY A 10 -11.90 -17.05 -1.94
C GLY A 10 -10.44 -16.64 -1.76
N ALA A 11 -9.55 -17.63 -1.65
CA ALA A 11 -8.10 -17.45 -1.54
C ALA A 11 -7.46 -17.08 -2.90
N ASP A 12 -7.87 -15.92 -3.45
CA ASP A 12 -7.39 -15.40 -4.75
C ASP A 12 -6.99 -13.91 -4.59
N LEU A 13 -5.80 -13.56 -5.06
CA LEU A 13 -5.29 -12.18 -5.03
C LEU A 13 -6.18 -11.20 -5.84
N GLY A 14 -6.85 -11.67 -6.90
CA GLY A 14 -7.82 -10.86 -7.64
C GLY A 14 -9.00 -10.38 -6.79
N GLU A 15 -9.39 -11.16 -5.77
CA GLU A 15 -10.48 -10.84 -4.85
C GLU A 15 -10.13 -9.69 -3.89
N VAL A 16 -8.83 -9.47 -3.59
CA VAL A 16 -8.35 -8.38 -2.72
C VAL A 16 -8.84 -7.03 -3.25
N ALA A 17 -8.68 -6.80 -4.56
CA ALA A 17 -9.13 -5.56 -5.20
C ALA A 17 -10.65 -5.36 -5.12
N ARG A 18 -11.44 -6.46 -5.12
CA ARG A 18 -12.90 -6.41 -4.97
C ARG A 18 -13.29 -5.94 -3.57
N VAL A 19 -12.57 -6.40 -2.53
CA VAL A 19 -12.78 -5.92 -1.16
C VAL A 19 -12.44 -4.44 -1.02
N SER A 20 -11.29 -4.01 -1.55
CA SER A 20 -10.87 -2.60 -1.53
C SER A 20 -11.88 -1.69 -2.22
N ALA A 21 -12.42 -2.10 -3.38
CA ALA A 21 -13.44 -1.36 -4.10
C ALA A 21 -14.77 -1.29 -3.32
N ALA A 22 -15.20 -2.39 -2.70
CA ALA A 22 -16.40 -2.42 -1.87
C ALA A 22 -16.26 -1.52 -0.63
N PHE A 23 -15.09 -1.54 0.01
CA PHE A 23 -14.81 -0.66 1.13
C PHE A 23 -14.77 0.81 0.70
N ALA A 24 -14.14 1.14 -0.41
CA ALA A 24 -14.11 2.51 -0.94
C ALA A 24 -15.52 3.04 -1.21
N ALA A 25 -16.36 2.27 -1.90
CA ALA A 25 -17.76 2.64 -2.16
C ALA A 25 -18.58 2.82 -0.87
N PHE A 26 -18.39 1.94 0.12
CA PHE A 26 -19.03 2.06 1.43
C PHE A 26 -18.59 3.32 2.17
N ALA A 27 -17.29 3.60 2.18
CA ALA A 27 -16.68 4.74 2.85
C ALA A 27 -17.15 6.07 2.23
N ASP A 28 -17.17 6.16 0.89
CA ASP A 28 -17.66 7.33 0.16
C ASP A 28 -19.15 7.59 0.44
N ALA A 29 -20.00 6.55 0.39
CA ALA A 29 -21.42 6.66 0.69
C ALA A 29 -21.71 7.08 2.15
N ARG A 30 -20.75 7.00 3.03
CA ARG A 30 -20.85 7.33 4.47
C ARG A 30 -20.02 8.53 4.89
N ALA A 31 -19.41 9.25 3.93
CA ALA A 31 -18.53 10.38 4.16
C ALA A 31 -17.40 10.08 5.17
N VAL A 32 -16.84 8.87 5.11
CA VAL A 32 -15.64 8.51 5.87
C VAL A 32 -14.49 9.39 5.38
N PRO A 33 -13.72 10.04 6.27
CA PRO A 33 -12.58 10.88 5.86
C PRO A 33 -11.63 10.16 4.91
N ALA A 34 -11.17 10.85 3.86
CA ALA A 34 -10.33 10.24 2.82
C ALA A 34 -9.01 9.69 3.37
N SER A 35 -8.41 10.32 4.40
CA SER A 35 -7.24 9.77 5.10
C SER A 35 -7.52 8.42 5.74
N VAL A 36 -8.65 8.27 6.42
CA VAL A 36 -9.09 7.00 7.04
C VAL A 36 -9.35 5.95 5.96
N ARG A 37 -10.03 6.31 4.87
CA ARG A 37 -10.27 5.42 3.72
C ARG A 37 -8.97 4.90 3.12
N ARG A 38 -8.00 5.80 2.85
CA ARG A 38 -6.70 5.42 2.29
C ARG A 38 -5.91 4.52 3.24
N SER A 39 -5.81 4.90 4.51
CA SER A 39 -5.13 4.07 5.52
C SER A 39 -5.74 2.68 5.64
N MET A 40 -7.08 2.60 5.63
CA MET A 40 -7.76 1.30 5.70
C MET A 40 -7.56 0.46 4.44
N ASN A 41 -7.49 1.06 3.24
CA ASN A 41 -7.18 0.34 2.00
C ASN A 41 -5.77 -0.25 2.03
N VAL A 42 -4.75 0.49 2.52
CA VAL A 42 -3.41 -0.07 2.72
C VAL A 42 -3.47 -1.30 3.63
N VAL A 43 -4.17 -1.20 4.75
CA VAL A 43 -4.27 -2.27 5.75
C VAL A 43 -5.03 -3.48 5.23
N LEU A 44 -6.12 -3.28 4.48
CA LEU A 44 -6.85 -4.37 3.82
C LEU A 44 -5.98 -5.08 2.79
N ASP A 45 -5.24 -4.33 1.95
CA ASP A 45 -4.31 -4.92 0.98
C ASP A 45 -3.25 -5.78 1.68
N GLU A 46 -2.62 -5.27 2.75
CA GLU A 46 -1.59 -5.99 3.48
C GLU A 46 -2.11 -7.28 4.15
N LEU A 47 -3.22 -7.18 4.88
CA LEU A 47 -3.77 -8.33 5.60
C LEU A 47 -4.31 -9.40 4.66
N LEU A 48 -5.07 -9.01 3.64
CA LEU A 48 -5.65 -9.95 2.68
C LEU A 48 -4.57 -10.60 1.82
N THR A 49 -3.60 -9.82 1.31
CA THR A 49 -2.49 -10.35 0.53
C THR A 49 -1.66 -11.34 1.35
N ASN A 50 -1.39 -11.05 2.62
CA ASN A 50 -0.69 -11.96 3.50
C ASN A 50 -1.48 -13.25 3.74
N THR A 51 -2.77 -13.15 4.03
CA THR A 51 -3.63 -14.32 4.25
C THR A 51 -3.69 -15.19 2.99
N VAL A 52 -3.93 -14.58 1.82
CA VAL A 52 -4.04 -15.33 0.55
C VAL A 52 -2.70 -15.94 0.15
N SER A 53 -1.60 -15.18 0.23
CA SER A 53 -0.29 -15.63 -0.28
C SER A 53 0.42 -16.60 0.65
N TYR A 54 0.23 -16.45 1.96
CA TYR A 54 0.98 -17.24 2.96
C TYR A 54 0.08 -18.12 3.81
N GLY A 55 -1.11 -17.65 4.18
CA GLY A 55 -2.05 -18.41 5.02
C GLY A 55 -2.59 -19.66 4.33
N PHE A 56 -2.85 -19.58 3.03
CA PHE A 56 -3.35 -20.67 2.20
C PHE A 56 -2.27 -21.33 1.34
N ALA A 57 -0.99 -21.03 1.55
CA ALA A 57 0.10 -21.62 0.77
C ALA A 57 0.06 -23.16 0.81
N GLY A 58 0.04 -23.78 -0.37
CA GLY A 58 -0.02 -25.24 -0.51
C GLY A 58 -1.38 -25.89 -0.21
N ARG A 59 -2.44 -25.11 -0.06
CA ARG A 59 -3.82 -25.58 0.17
C ARG A 59 -4.73 -25.14 -1.00
N GLU A 60 -5.51 -26.05 -1.53
CA GLU A 60 -6.57 -25.72 -2.48
C GLU A 60 -7.81 -25.22 -1.72
N GLY A 61 -8.38 -24.14 -2.20
CA GLY A 61 -9.53 -23.48 -1.57
C GLY A 61 -9.11 -22.68 -0.32
N GLY A 62 -10.09 -22.09 0.33
CA GLY A 62 -9.95 -21.24 1.50
C GLY A 62 -10.89 -20.06 1.41
N GLU A 63 -11.29 -19.56 2.56
CA GLU A 63 -12.29 -18.50 2.64
C GLU A 63 -11.87 -17.42 3.62
N VAL A 64 -11.93 -16.17 3.17
CA VAL A 64 -11.75 -15.00 4.02
C VAL A 64 -13.07 -14.22 4.08
N THR A 65 -13.58 -14.02 5.27
CA THR A 65 -14.73 -13.13 5.54
C THR A 65 -14.20 -11.79 6.01
N VAL A 66 -14.64 -10.73 5.37
CA VAL A 66 -14.38 -9.32 5.74
C VAL A 66 -15.68 -8.73 6.24
N ASP A 67 -15.69 -8.26 7.47
CA ASP A 67 -16.82 -7.61 8.12
C ASP A 67 -16.44 -6.18 8.49
N VAL A 68 -17.13 -5.19 7.92
CA VAL A 68 -16.86 -3.76 8.13
C VAL A 68 -17.98 -3.16 8.95
N GLU A 69 -17.64 -2.46 10.01
CA GLU A 69 -18.56 -1.71 10.85
C GLU A 69 -18.15 -0.25 10.97
N LEU A 70 -19.11 0.65 10.83
CA LEU A 70 -18.94 2.08 11.06
C LEU A 70 -19.71 2.49 12.32
N SER A 71 -19.03 3.16 13.24
CA SER A 71 -19.64 3.84 14.38
C SER A 71 -19.46 5.35 14.27
N ALA A 72 -19.97 6.11 15.23
CA ALA A 72 -19.88 7.57 15.20
C ALA A 72 -18.44 8.11 15.22
N ASP A 73 -17.50 7.33 15.77
CA ASP A 73 -16.12 7.76 16.04
C ASP A 73 -15.04 6.91 15.35
N ARG A 74 -15.40 5.78 14.74
CA ARG A 74 -14.43 4.85 14.16
C ARG A 74 -14.99 3.95 13.08
N VAL A 75 -14.10 3.44 12.22
CA VAL A 75 -14.29 2.28 11.36
C VAL A 75 -13.57 1.10 11.97
N SER A 76 -14.23 -0.06 12.05
CA SER A 76 -13.63 -1.33 12.46
C SER A 76 -13.79 -2.36 11.35
N VAL A 77 -12.72 -3.11 11.08
CA VAL A 77 -12.76 -4.22 10.12
C VAL A 77 -12.34 -5.49 10.83
N THR A 78 -13.14 -6.52 10.68
CA THR A 78 -12.84 -7.89 11.15
C THR A 78 -12.56 -8.77 9.94
N LEU A 79 -11.37 -9.36 9.90
CA LEU A 79 -11.01 -10.39 8.94
C LEU A 79 -11.04 -11.74 9.64
N SER A 80 -11.74 -12.70 9.06
CA SER A 80 -11.80 -14.07 9.58
C SER A 80 -11.51 -15.07 8.48
N ASP A 81 -10.48 -15.89 8.64
CA ASP A 81 -10.05 -16.88 7.66
C ASP A 81 -9.83 -18.24 8.29
N ASP A 82 -9.92 -19.31 7.48
CA ASP A 82 -9.72 -20.70 7.88
C ASP A 82 -8.32 -21.22 7.53
N SER A 83 -7.36 -20.34 7.34
CA SER A 83 -5.97 -20.69 7.04
C SER A 83 -5.24 -21.28 8.25
N ALA A 84 -3.97 -21.66 8.04
CA ALA A 84 -3.11 -22.11 9.13
C ALA A 84 -3.04 -21.07 10.27
N PRO A 85 -2.85 -21.49 11.54
CA PRO A 85 -2.69 -20.57 12.66
C PRO A 85 -1.54 -19.59 12.40
N PHE A 86 -1.85 -18.29 12.38
CA PHE A 86 -0.86 -17.25 12.18
C PHE A 86 -1.28 -15.99 12.92
N ASN A 87 -0.50 -15.59 13.91
CA ASN A 87 -0.68 -14.31 14.59
C ASN A 87 0.23 -13.25 13.95
N PRO A 88 -0.30 -12.31 13.17
CA PRO A 88 0.51 -11.26 12.56
C PRO A 88 1.20 -10.36 13.59
N LEU A 89 0.69 -10.31 14.82
CA LEU A 89 1.26 -9.47 15.89
C LEU A 89 2.53 -10.06 16.53
N ASP A 90 2.85 -11.33 16.27
CA ASP A 90 4.09 -11.96 16.76
C ASP A 90 5.31 -11.63 15.88
N LEU A 91 5.10 -11.04 14.70
CA LEU A 91 6.20 -10.67 13.82
C LEU A 91 7.03 -9.52 14.40
N ALA A 92 8.35 -9.67 14.38
CA ALA A 92 9.28 -8.62 14.75
C ALA A 92 9.15 -7.41 13.80
N ALA A 93 9.36 -6.21 14.33
CA ALA A 93 9.43 -5.01 13.50
C ALA A 93 10.65 -5.09 12.56
N PRO A 94 10.51 -4.70 11.28
CA PRO A 94 11.63 -4.67 10.36
C PRO A 94 12.64 -3.58 10.78
N ASP A 95 13.92 -3.79 10.46
CA ASP A 95 14.92 -2.74 10.59
C ASP A 95 14.71 -1.70 9.47
N THR A 96 14.20 -0.54 9.85
CA THR A 96 13.92 0.56 8.92
C THR A 96 15.11 1.51 8.72
N ALA A 97 16.24 1.30 9.40
CA ALA A 97 17.44 2.13 9.29
C ALA A 97 18.40 1.68 8.19
N LEU A 98 18.21 0.47 7.64
CA LEU A 98 19.07 -0.09 6.58
C LEU A 98 19.03 0.75 5.31
N SER A 99 20.19 0.86 4.65
CA SER A 99 20.33 1.52 3.34
C SER A 99 19.53 0.82 2.23
N VAL A 100 19.35 1.50 1.08
CA VAL A 100 18.69 0.91 -0.10
C VAL A 100 19.29 -0.44 -0.49
N ALA A 101 20.64 -0.56 -0.47
CA ALA A 101 21.33 -1.78 -0.89
C ALA A 101 21.09 -2.95 0.06
N GLU A 102 21.09 -2.69 1.38
CA GLU A 102 21.02 -3.70 2.43
C GLU A 102 19.59 -4.11 2.79
N ARG A 103 18.61 -3.28 2.44
CA ARG A 103 17.21 -3.48 2.84
C ARG A 103 16.63 -4.75 2.23
N PRO A 104 16.12 -5.69 3.04
CA PRO A 104 15.46 -6.88 2.54
C PRO A 104 14.15 -6.51 1.83
N VAL A 105 13.77 -7.32 0.86
CA VAL A 105 12.49 -7.19 0.17
C VAL A 105 11.43 -7.97 0.97
N GLY A 106 10.54 -7.27 1.67
CA GLY A 106 9.45 -7.86 2.45
C GLY A 106 9.42 -7.46 3.93
N GLY A 107 8.43 -7.97 4.68
CA GLY A 107 8.27 -7.75 6.12
C GLY A 107 7.66 -6.41 6.55
N LEU A 108 7.35 -5.52 5.62
CA LEU A 108 6.80 -4.20 5.92
C LEU A 108 5.28 -4.20 6.17
N GLY A 109 4.54 -5.13 5.57
CA GLY A 109 3.07 -5.08 5.56
C GLY A 109 2.44 -5.04 6.95
N ILE A 110 2.78 -6.01 7.81
CA ILE A 110 2.25 -6.05 9.18
C ILE A 110 2.77 -4.88 10.03
N HIS A 111 3.99 -4.39 9.76
CA HIS A 111 4.50 -3.20 10.42
C HIS A 111 3.64 -1.96 10.08
N LEU A 112 3.26 -1.78 8.82
CA LEU A 112 2.33 -0.74 8.39
C LEU A 112 0.98 -0.88 9.10
N VAL A 113 0.39 -2.09 9.11
CA VAL A 113 -0.88 -2.36 9.81
C VAL A 113 -0.81 -1.90 11.27
N ARG A 114 0.23 -2.29 12.01
CA ARG A 114 0.39 -1.95 13.43
C ARG A 114 0.60 -0.46 13.69
N ARG A 115 1.21 0.26 12.75
CA ARG A 115 1.54 1.69 12.91
C ARG A 115 0.42 2.60 12.41
N MET A 116 -0.31 2.18 11.39
CA MET A 116 -1.38 2.99 10.81
C MET A 116 -2.72 2.86 11.54
N MET A 117 -2.96 1.75 12.25
CA MET A 117 -4.23 1.53 12.96
C MET A 117 -4.13 1.97 14.42
N ASP A 118 -5.26 2.46 14.98
CA ASP A 118 -5.35 2.84 16.39
C ASP A 118 -5.44 1.62 17.32
N ASP A 119 -5.97 0.50 16.80
CA ASP A 119 -6.05 -0.76 17.53
C ASP A 119 -5.98 -1.94 16.56
N VAL A 120 -5.20 -2.95 16.92
CA VAL A 120 -5.07 -4.21 16.17
C VAL A 120 -5.10 -5.36 17.14
N ARG A 121 -6.02 -6.30 16.94
CA ARG A 121 -6.19 -7.48 17.80
C ARG A 121 -6.21 -8.73 16.95
N TYR A 122 -5.63 -9.79 17.51
CA TYR A 122 -5.70 -11.14 16.95
C TYR A 122 -6.29 -12.09 17.98
N GLN A 123 -7.10 -13.02 17.50
CA GLN A 123 -7.54 -14.18 18.24
C GLN A 123 -7.72 -15.37 17.30
N ARG A 124 -7.49 -16.57 17.82
CA ARG A 124 -7.91 -17.79 17.14
C ARG A 124 -9.12 -18.36 17.87
N ARG A 125 -10.19 -18.61 17.12
CA ARG A 125 -11.40 -19.26 17.65
C ARG A 125 -11.82 -20.38 16.71
N THR A 126 -12.05 -21.56 17.29
CA THR A 126 -12.36 -22.76 16.51
C THR A 126 -11.44 -22.77 15.30
N ASP A 127 -11.24 -23.27 14.39
CA ASP A 127 -10.22 -23.30 13.32
C ASP A 127 -10.10 -22.03 12.45
N ARG A 128 -10.44 -20.85 12.98
CA ARG A 128 -10.33 -19.57 12.25
C ARG A 128 -9.39 -18.59 12.94
N ASN A 129 -8.54 -17.93 12.13
CA ASN A 129 -7.87 -16.71 12.54
C ASN A 129 -8.87 -15.56 12.48
N ILE A 130 -8.82 -14.66 13.45
CA ILE A 130 -9.65 -13.45 13.49
C ILE A 130 -8.72 -12.28 13.79
N VAL A 131 -8.61 -11.36 12.84
CA VAL A 131 -7.90 -10.10 13.01
C VAL A 131 -8.91 -8.96 13.02
N VAL A 132 -8.86 -8.11 14.03
CA VAL A 132 -9.69 -6.91 14.12
C VAL A 132 -8.78 -5.70 14.06
N VAL A 133 -9.05 -4.79 13.13
CA VAL A 133 -8.37 -3.50 13.02
C VAL A 133 -9.35 -2.37 13.19
N THR A 134 -8.93 -1.29 13.85
CA THR A 134 -9.79 -0.14 14.11
C THR A 134 -9.05 1.16 13.81
N LYS A 135 -9.71 2.09 13.10
CA LYS A 135 -9.24 3.45 12.83
C LYS A 135 -10.29 4.47 13.25
N ARG A 136 -9.88 5.48 14.03
CA ARG A 136 -10.75 6.58 14.45
C ARG A 136 -11.05 7.52 13.30
N LEU A 137 -12.26 8.08 13.31
CA LEU A 137 -12.67 9.13 12.38
C LEU A 137 -12.18 10.50 12.90
N ALA A 138 -10.87 10.71 12.97
CA ALA A 138 -10.34 12.02 13.31
C ALA A 138 -10.59 12.98 12.14
N GLY A 139 -11.17 14.16 12.41
CA GLY A 139 -11.54 15.13 11.39
C GLY A 139 -10.32 15.71 10.67
N GLY A 140 -10.20 15.40 9.39
CA GLY A 140 -9.28 16.02 8.45
C GLY A 140 -10.06 16.50 7.23
N THR A 141 -9.83 17.73 6.80
CA THR A 141 -10.38 18.32 5.56
C THR A 141 -9.79 17.60 4.34
N THR A 142 -10.65 17.11 3.46
CA THR A 142 -10.27 16.27 2.32
C THR A 142 -10.37 16.99 0.99
N THR A 143 -9.32 16.88 0.20
CA THR A 143 -9.40 16.98 -1.27
C THR A 143 -9.59 15.56 -1.81
N ASP A 144 -10.74 15.30 -2.40
CA ASP A 144 -11.13 13.99 -2.93
C ASP A 144 -10.57 13.82 -4.35
N HIS A 145 -9.65 12.87 -4.53
CA HIS A 145 -9.26 12.41 -5.85
C HIS A 145 -9.86 11.01 -6.03
N ARG A 146 -10.76 10.87 -7.00
CA ARG A 146 -11.40 9.60 -7.36
C ARG A 146 -10.38 8.70 -8.06
N GLY A 147 -9.91 7.66 -7.36
CA GLY A 147 -9.05 6.63 -7.92
C GLY A 147 -9.78 5.77 -8.95
N GLY A 148 -9.29 5.76 -10.18
CA GLY A 148 -9.70 4.82 -11.21
C GLY A 148 -9.04 3.45 -11.00
N SER A 149 -9.69 2.36 -11.42
CA SER A 149 -9.20 0.98 -11.26
C SER A 149 -8.11 0.55 -12.26
N SER A 150 -7.58 1.45 -13.07
CA SER A 150 -6.50 1.24 -14.04
C SER A 150 -5.36 2.21 -13.75
N MET A 151 -4.13 1.71 -13.71
CA MET A 151 -2.94 2.54 -13.54
C MET A 151 -2.41 2.95 -14.92
N ASP A 152 -2.82 4.12 -15.39
CA ASP A 152 -2.31 4.69 -16.64
C ASP A 152 -0.95 5.37 -16.41
N ILE A 153 0.10 4.56 -16.39
CA ILE A 153 1.47 5.03 -16.20
C ILE A 153 1.89 5.84 -17.42
N THR A 154 2.21 7.10 -17.21
CA THR A 154 2.70 7.96 -18.28
C THR A 154 4.16 8.35 -18.05
N THR A 155 4.90 8.50 -19.16
CA THR A 155 6.31 8.89 -19.12
C THR A 155 6.52 10.12 -19.98
N ARG A 156 7.39 11.01 -19.52
CA ARG A 156 7.90 12.16 -20.30
C ARG A 156 9.35 12.39 -20.01
N THR A 157 10.05 12.96 -20.95
CA THR A 157 11.47 13.30 -20.80
C THR A 157 11.64 14.81 -20.65
N GLN A 158 12.44 15.23 -19.70
CA GLN A 158 12.81 16.63 -19.51
C GLN A 158 14.33 16.75 -19.36
N GLY A 159 14.99 17.20 -20.43
CA GLY A 159 16.45 17.12 -20.53
C GLY A 159 16.92 15.66 -20.58
N ASP A 160 17.76 15.26 -19.64
CA ASP A 160 18.25 13.89 -19.46
C ASP A 160 17.51 13.11 -18.35
N VAL A 161 16.42 13.69 -17.82
CA VAL A 161 15.61 13.10 -16.75
C VAL A 161 14.32 12.52 -17.33
N THR A 162 13.99 11.29 -16.96
CA THR A 162 12.69 10.65 -17.25
C THR A 162 11.76 10.84 -16.07
N VAL A 163 10.61 11.46 -16.30
CA VAL A 163 9.54 11.64 -15.31
C VAL A 163 8.46 10.60 -15.58
N VAL A 164 8.10 9.83 -14.55
CA VAL A 164 7.10 8.75 -14.59
C VAL A 164 5.96 9.11 -13.64
N ALA A 165 4.75 9.28 -14.15
CA ALA A 165 3.58 9.51 -13.31
C ALA A 165 2.89 8.17 -12.99
N LEU A 166 2.62 7.96 -11.72
CA LEU A 166 1.92 6.79 -11.17
C LEU A 166 0.59 7.22 -10.56
N PRO A 167 -0.52 7.22 -11.32
CA PRO A 167 -1.83 7.59 -10.79
C PRO A 167 -2.53 6.40 -10.11
N GLY A 168 -3.57 6.69 -9.31
CA GLY A 168 -4.41 5.70 -8.66
C GLY A 168 -3.79 5.11 -7.40
N SER A 169 -3.68 3.80 -7.30
CA SER A 169 -3.07 3.12 -6.15
C SER A 169 -1.91 2.23 -6.59
N LEU A 170 -0.85 2.19 -5.80
CA LEU A 170 0.27 1.26 -6.00
C LEU A 170 0.17 0.15 -4.94
N ASP A 171 -0.67 -0.82 -5.21
CA ASP A 171 -1.06 -1.93 -4.33
C ASP A 171 -0.66 -3.30 -4.90
N SER A 172 -1.11 -4.38 -4.26
CA SER A 172 -0.82 -5.75 -4.69
C SER A 172 -1.29 -6.07 -6.12
N LYS A 173 -2.37 -5.42 -6.58
CA LYS A 173 -2.94 -5.60 -7.93
C LYS A 173 -2.16 -4.83 -8.99
N THR A 174 -1.78 -3.59 -8.71
CA THR A 174 -1.19 -2.67 -9.69
C THR A 174 0.35 -2.71 -9.69
N SER A 175 0.97 -3.19 -8.61
CA SER A 175 2.41 -3.31 -8.49
C SER A 175 3.09 -4.12 -9.59
N PRO A 176 2.53 -5.26 -10.09
CA PRO A 176 3.13 -5.98 -11.21
C PRO A 176 3.21 -5.15 -12.50
N GLN A 177 2.17 -4.37 -12.81
CA GLN A 177 2.14 -3.47 -13.97
C GLN A 177 3.17 -2.34 -13.82
N ALA A 178 3.23 -1.71 -12.63
CA ALA A 178 4.21 -0.68 -12.33
C ALA A 178 5.66 -1.22 -12.41
N GLN A 179 5.90 -2.43 -11.88
CA GLN A 179 7.19 -3.09 -11.97
C GLN A 179 7.61 -3.29 -13.44
N GLN A 180 6.72 -3.82 -14.27
CA GLN A 180 7.00 -4.05 -15.68
C GLN A 180 7.31 -2.75 -16.44
N ALA A 181 6.55 -1.68 -16.18
CA ALA A 181 6.77 -0.37 -16.79
C ALA A 181 8.13 0.23 -16.38
N LEU A 182 8.45 0.22 -15.08
CA LEU A 182 9.71 0.74 -14.59
C LEU A 182 10.90 -0.10 -15.09
N ASP A 183 10.77 -1.41 -15.17
CA ASP A 183 11.79 -2.30 -15.72
C ASP A 183 12.07 -2.00 -17.20
N GLY A 184 11.02 -1.74 -18.00
CA GLY A 184 11.16 -1.33 -19.40
C GLY A 184 11.90 0.00 -19.55
N ILE A 185 11.55 1.00 -18.70
CA ILE A 185 12.21 2.30 -18.69
C ILE A 185 13.69 2.16 -18.30
N LEU A 186 14.00 1.38 -17.28
CA LEU A 186 15.37 1.14 -16.83
C LEU A 186 16.22 0.39 -17.88
N ALA A 187 15.60 -0.55 -18.59
CA ALA A 187 16.23 -1.29 -19.69
C ALA A 187 16.62 -0.38 -20.87
N SER A 188 15.92 0.74 -21.08
CA SER A 188 16.27 1.72 -22.12
C SER A 188 17.49 2.60 -21.77
N GLY A 189 18.13 2.37 -20.64
CA GLY A 189 19.37 3.05 -20.26
C GLY A 189 19.17 4.33 -19.44
N VAL A 190 17.95 4.62 -18.96
CA VAL A 190 17.67 5.77 -18.08
C VAL A 190 18.53 5.70 -16.81
N ARG A 191 19.12 6.85 -16.43
CA ARG A 191 19.94 7.01 -15.22
C ARG A 191 19.33 7.98 -14.21
N LYS A 192 18.57 8.97 -14.68
CA LYS A 192 17.90 9.96 -13.86
C LYS A 192 16.39 9.79 -14.01
N MET A 193 15.74 9.40 -12.91
CA MET A 193 14.30 9.14 -12.90
C MET A 193 13.62 9.94 -11.79
N VAL A 194 12.54 10.61 -12.13
CA VAL A 194 11.63 11.25 -11.17
C VAL A 194 10.29 10.51 -11.22
N ILE A 195 9.74 10.13 -10.09
CA ILE A 195 8.38 9.59 -10.01
C ILE A 195 7.45 10.65 -9.43
N ASP A 196 6.39 10.90 -10.18
CA ASP A 196 5.30 11.82 -9.81
C ASP A 196 4.17 11.05 -9.11
N PHE A 197 3.94 11.38 -7.84
CA PHE A 197 2.88 10.81 -7.00
C PHE A 197 1.69 11.74 -6.81
N THR A 198 1.63 12.85 -7.55
CA THR A 198 0.56 13.85 -7.38
C THR A 198 -0.84 13.23 -7.50
N ALA A 199 -1.00 12.24 -8.38
CA ALA A 199 -2.25 11.52 -8.59
C ALA A 199 -2.29 10.14 -7.92
N LEU A 200 -1.34 9.80 -7.04
CA LEU A 200 -1.33 8.55 -6.30
C LEU A 200 -2.15 8.67 -5.01
N ASP A 201 -3.16 7.84 -4.84
CA ASP A 201 -4.00 7.84 -3.64
C ASP A 201 -3.31 7.21 -2.44
N TYR A 202 -2.75 6.00 -2.63
CA TYR A 202 -2.03 5.28 -1.57
C TYR A 202 -1.01 4.29 -2.15
N ILE A 203 -0.12 3.81 -1.29
CA ILE A 203 0.90 2.81 -1.62
C ILE A 203 0.93 1.72 -0.54
N SER A 204 1.00 0.45 -0.96
CA SER A 204 1.19 -0.70 -0.08
C SER A 204 2.66 -1.16 -0.04
N SER A 205 2.96 -2.16 0.78
CA SER A 205 4.29 -2.78 0.84
C SER A 205 4.72 -3.40 -0.49
N ALA A 206 3.77 -3.85 -1.30
CA ALA A 206 4.04 -4.33 -2.66
C ALA A 206 4.54 -3.19 -3.55
N GLY A 207 3.90 -2.02 -3.47
CA GLY A 207 4.34 -0.82 -4.17
C GLY A 207 5.71 -0.31 -3.70
N LEU A 208 5.95 -0.32 -2.39
CA LEU A 208 7.26 0.04 -1.83
C LEU A 208 8.38 -0.89 -2.35
N ARG A 209 8.09 -2.18 -2.54
CA ARG A 209 9.04 -3.13 -3.17
C ARG A 209 9.40 -2.74 -4.58
N VAL A 210 8.44 -2.32 -5.38
CA VAL A 210 8.66 -1.85 -6.75
C VAL A 210 9.60 -0.64 -6.77
N LEU A 211 9.36 0.34 -5.90
CA LEU A 211 10.22 1.53 -5.79
C LEU A 211 11.64 1.17 -5.33
N LEU A 212 11.75 0.30 -4.34
CA LEU A 212 13.06 -0.16 -3.85
C LEU A 212 13.85 -0.87 -4.95
N GLY A 213 13.17 -1.74 -5.73
CA GLY A 213 13.77 -2.43 -6.87
C GLY A 213 14.31 -1.46 -7.92
N ALA A 214 13.50 -0.46 -8.30
CA ALA A 214 13.90 0.59 -9.25
C ALA A 214 15.08 1.41 -8.72
N ALA A 215 15.05 1.83 -7.44
CA ALA A 215 16.12 2.58 -6.80
C ALA A 215 17.43 1.79 -6.76
N LYS A 216 17.38 0.50 -6.40
CA LYS A 216 18.57 -0.38 -6.40
C LYS A 216 19.19 -0.48 -7.78
N ARG A 217 18.39 -0.72 -8.81
CA ARG A 217 18.87 -0.83 -10.20
C ARG A 217 19.48 0.48 -10.69
N LEU A 218 18.85 1.62 -10.41
CA LEU A 218 19.42 2.93 -10.74
C LEU A 218 20.76 3.17 -10.02
N SER A 219 20.82 2.88 -8.73
CA SER A 219 22.05 3.02 -7.94
C SER A 219 23.20 2.19 -8.51
N VAL A 220 22.95 0.92 -8.85
CA VAL A 220 23.96 0.05 -9.50
C VAL A 220 24.41 0.60 -10.86
N ALA A 221 23.50 1.26 -11.58
CA ALA A 221 23.79 1.88 -12.87
C ALA A 221 24.43 3.30 -12.76
N GLY A 222 24.77 3.75 -11.54
CA GLY A 222 25.30 5.10 -11.29
C GLY A 222 24.27 6.21 -11.47
N GLY A 223 22.99 5.88 -11.40
CA GLY A 223 21.86 6.80 -11.50
C GLY A 223 21.20 7.09 -10.16
N ALA A 224 20.08 7.83 -10.20
CA ALA A 224 19.30 8.18 -9.02
C ALA A 224 17.79 8.20 -9.29
N LEU A 225 17.01 7.93 -8.23
CA LEU A 225 15.56 8.02 -8.19
C LEU A 225 15.14 9.16 -7.26
N HIS A 226 14.37 10.11 -7.77
CA HIS A 226 13.76 11.17 -7.00
C HIS A 226 12.23 11.04 -7.04
N LEU A 227 11.56 11.56 -6.03
CA LEU A 227 10.11 11.49 -5.87
C LEU A 227 9.56 12.88 -5.55
N PHE A 228 8.33 13.16 -5.98
CA PHE A 228 7.57 14.33 -5.52
C PHE A 228 6.06 14.05 -5.53
N GLY A 229 5.28 14.97 -4.93
CA GLY A 229 3.83 14.92 -4.99
C GLY A 229 3.16 13.93 -4.00
N LEU A 230 3.87 13.52 -2.95
CA LEU A 230 3.32 12.60 -1.95
C LEU A 230 2.19 13.26 -1.15
N ASN A 231 1.01 12.65 -1.14
CA ASN A 231 -0.05 13.02 -0.21
C ASN A 231 0.28 12.57 1.23
N GLU A 232 -0.56 12.98 2.19
CA GLU A 232 -0.35 12.70 3.61
C GLU A 232 -0.22 11.20 3.92
N THR A 233 -1.10 10.36 3.33
CA THR A 233 -1.08 8.90 3.57
C THR A 233 0.17 8.25 2.98
N VAL A 234 0.57 8.61 1.76
CA VAL A 234 1.80 8.09 1.15
C VAL A 234 3.02 8.53 1.95
N ARG A 235 3.04 9.77 2.44
CA ARG A 235 4.11 10.28 3.32
C ARG A 235 4.19 9.50 4.63
N GLU A 236 3.05 9.26 5.29
CA GLU A 236 2.97 8.43 6.49
C GLU A 236 3.54 7.02 6.26
N VAL A 237 3.18 6.37 5.15
CA VAL A 237 3.73 5.06 4.76
C VAL A 237 5.25 5.12 4.56
N PHE A 238 5.77 6.17 3.92
CA PHE A 238 7.20 6.36 3.73
C PHE A 238 7.96 6.58 5.05
N GLU A 239 7.39 7.33 5.99
CA GLU A 239 7.95 7.56 7.32
C GLU A 239 7.97 6.26 8.14
N ILE A 240 6.83 5.57 8.26
CA ILE A 240 6.69 4.30 8.99
C ILE A 240 7.66 3.24 8.44
N SER A 241 7.76 3.15 7.12
CA SER A 241 8.62 2.18 6.45
C SER A 241 10.10 2.57 6.41
N GLY A 242 10.45 3.81 6.79
CA GLY A 242 11.80 4.35 6.68
C GLY A 242 12.24 4.67 5.24
N PHE A 243 11.33 4.68 4.28
CA PHE A 243 11.65 5.03 2.89
C PHE A 243 12.00 6.51 2.74
N ALA A 244 11.49 7.37 3.61
CA ALA A 244 11.82 8.80 3.63
C ALA A 244 13.32 9.08 3.89
N THR A 245 14.06 8.14 4.49
CA THR A 245 15.50 8.28 4.74
C THR A 245 16.38 7.77 3.60
N ILE A 246 15.84 6.92 2.72
CA ILE A 246 16.60 6.24 1.66
C ILE A 246 16.25 6.70 0.25
N LEU A 247 15.07 7.29 0.05
CA LEU A 247 14.64 7.87 -1.22
C LEU A 247 14.50 9.38 -1.08
N ARG A 248 15.02 10.13 -2.04
CA ARG A 248 14.93 11.59 -2.04
C ARG A 248 13.54 12.04 -2.44
N VAL A 249 12.81 12.64 -1.49
CA VAL A 249 11.47 13.20 -1.68
C VAL A 249 11.56 14.71 -1.72
N PHE A 250 11.01 15.33 -2.75
CA PHE A 250 11.02 16.78 -2.97
C PHE A 250 9.59 17.35 -2.85
N ALA A 251 9.49 18.62 -2.53
CA ALA A 251 8.20 19.30 -2.42
C ALA A 251 7.57 19.52 -3.80
N THR A 252 8.38 19.81 -4.81
CA THR A 252 7.93 20.12 -6.16
C THR A 252 8.69 19.33 -7.21
N GLU A 253 8.10 19.22 -8.40
CA GLU A 253 8.77 18.65 -9.57
C GLU A 253 10.06 19.40 -9.92
N ALA A 254 10.00 20.72 -9.89
CA ALA A 254 11.15 21.57 -10.24
C ALA A 254 12.35 21.29 -9.32
N ASP A 255 12.10 21.05 -8.03
CA ASP A 255 13.14 20.70 -7.07
C ASP A 255 13.66 19.28 -7.29
N ALA A 256 12.79 18.34 -7.62
CA ALA A 256 13.17 16.96 -7.94
C ALA A 256 14.07 16.88 -9.18
N LEU A 257 13.78 17.69 -10.19
CA LEU A 257 14.58 17.78 -11.43
C LEU A 257 15.96 18.41 -11.20
N LYS A 258 16.05 19.42 -10.32
CA LYS A 258 17.32 20.10 -9.99
C LYS A 258 18.22 19.30 -9.04
N GLY A 259 17.68 18.30 -8.38
CA GLY A 259 18.36 17.52 -7.34
C GLY A 259 19.38 16.48 -7.86
N PHE A 260 19.51 16.30 -9.18
CA PHE A 260 20.46 15.35 -9.82
C PHE A 260 21.86 15.91 -9.98
#